data_c354d59700d2bf253637554a7fb8fb2b
#
_entry.id   c354d59700d2bf253637554a7fb8fb2b
#
_cell.length_a   1.000
_cell.length_b   1.000
_cell.length_c   1.000
_cell.angle_alpha   90.00
_cell.angle_beta   90.00
_cell.angle_gamma   90.00
#
_symmetry.space_group_name_H-M   'P 1'
#
loop_
_entity.id
_entity.type
_entity.pdbx_description
1 polymer ?
#
loop_
_entity_poly.entity_id
_entity_poly.type
_entity_poly.pdbx_seq_one_letter_code
_entity_poly.pdbx_strand_id
1 'polypeptide(L)'
;MCNNENNQCQCIAEILTVISILQKNANCTDVACLDTCDRGFLGCGTSTLGCNTRPIMLYTCCGNGTPWSMPTTKTDEACSEVGVTCSNVFRVEKIDGCCATFRVLADNPDPATVGTMPYISTNSFFTMNLNCVCCLRCLNDTFVDSI
;
A
#
# COMPACT_ATOMS: atom_id res chain seq x y z
N MET A 1 19.60 -6.94 -7.11
CA MET A 1 19.47 -7.74 -8.33
C MET A 1 18.28 -8.68 -8.20
N CYS A 2 17.34 -8.59 -9.12
CA CYS A 2 16.15 -9.44 -9.11
C CYS A 2 16.51 -10.80 -9.73
N ASN A 3 17.05 -11.69 -8.95
CA ASN A 3 17.44 -13.01 -9.41
C ASN A 3 16.27 -13.98 -9.37
N ASN A 4 16.19 -14.80 -10.39
CA ASN A 4 15.13 -15.78 -10.62
C ASN A 4 15.29 -17.05 -9.80
N GLU A 5 15.68 -16.96 -8.55
CA GLU A 5 15.66 -18.15 -7.73
C GLU A 5 14.24 -18.37 -7.19
N ASN A 6 13.80 -19.60 -7.26
CA ASN A 6 12.50 -20.03 -6.78
C ASN A 6 12.32 -19.58 -5.34
N ASN A 7 11.41 -18.68 -5.07
CA ASN A 7 10.97 -18.19 -3.76
C ASN A 7 11.49 -16.82 -3.32
N GLN A 8 12.14 -16.04 -4.16
CA GLN A 8 12.57 -14.70 -3.76
C GLN A 8 11.41 -13.75 -3.42
N CYS A 9 10.26 -13.94 -4.07
CA CYS A 9 9.09 -13.11 -3.79
C CYS A 9 8.24 -13.63 -2.64
N GLN A 10 8.51 -14.82 -2.13
CA GLN A 10 7.60 -15.51 -1.21
C GLN A 10 7.37 -14.71 0.08
N CYS A 11 8.40 -14.17 0.67
CA CYS A 11 8.29 -13.40 1.90
C CYS A 11 7.38 -12.16 1.71
N ILE A 12 7.62 -11.39 0.67
CA ILE A 12 6.83 -10.20 0.36
C ILE A 12 5.39 -10.59 -0.03
N ALA A 13 5.24 -11.62 -0.84
CA ALA A 13 3.93 -12.10 -1.28
C ALA A 13 3.08 -12.59 -0.10
N GLU A 14 3.66 -13.28 0.84
CA GLU A 14 2.95 -13.76 2.04
C GLU A 14 2.46 -12.60 2.90
N ILE A 15 3.31 -11.61 3.15
CA ILE A 15 2.94 -10.42 3.92
C ILE A 15 1.81 -9.67 3.22
N LEU A 16 1.94 -9.45 1.91
CA LEU A 16 0.89 -8.77 1.13
C LEU A 16 -0.41 -9.55 1.11
N THR A 17 -0.35 -10.87 1.11
CA THR A 17 -1.53 -11.72 1.19
C THR A 17 -2.26 -11.52 2.51
N VAL A 18 -1.53 -11.48 3.62
CA VAL A 18 -2.12 -11.21 4.94
C VAL A 18 -2.77 -9.82 4.96
N ILE A 19 -2.08 -8.81 4.45
CA ILE A 19 -2.62 -7.45 4.37
C ILE A 19 -3.91 -7.43 3.53
N SER A 20 -3.91 -8.10 2.39
CA SER A 20 -5.09 -8.19 1.52
C SER A 20 -6.27 -8.83 2.23
N ILE A 21 -6.05 -9.90 2.98
CA ILE A 21 -7.09 -10.56 3.76
C ILE A 21 -7.64 -9.63 4.85
N LEU A 22 -6.77 -8.94 5.56
CA LEU A 22 -7.18 -7.98 6.59
C LEU A 22 -8.06 -6.86 6.00
N GLN A 23 -7.66 -6.35 4.84
CA GLN A 23 -8.41 -5.30 4.15
C GLN A 23 -9.79 -5.78 3.67
N LYS A 24 -9.88 -7.01 3.18
CA LYS A 24 -11.15 -7.60 2.74
C LYS A 24 -12.10 -7.85 3.90
N ASN A 25 -11.55 -8.19 5.05
CA ASN A 25 -12.32 -8.49 6.25
C ASN A 25 -12.42 -7.31 7.21
N ALA A 26 -12.31 -6.12 6.75
CA ALA A 26 -12.17 -4.85 7.49
C ALA A 26 -13.15 -4.68 8.67
N ASN A 27 -13.29 -5.71 9.49
CA ASN A 27 -13.99 -5.70 10.75
C ASN A 27 -13.00 -5.38 11.85
N CYS A 28 -13.08 -4.20 12.38
CA CYS A 28 -12.25 -3.80 13.49
C CYS A 28 -12.64 -4.60 14.73
N THR A 29 -12.10 -5.79 14.84
CA THR A 29 -12.20 -6.58 16.06
C THR A 29 -10.99 -6.32 16.95
N ASP A 30 -11.16 -6.60 18.22
CA ASP A 30 -10.16 -6.40 19.28
C ASP A 30 -8.88 -7.19 19.00
N VAL A 31 -8.05 -6.69 18.14
CA VAL A 31 -6.79 -7.34 17.83
C VAL A 31 -5.66 -6.62 18.53
N ALA A 32 -4.79 -7.38 19.16
CA ALA A 32 -3.60 -6.86 19.80
C ALA A 32 -2.77 -6.05 18.81
N CYS A 33 -2.50 -4.82 19.16
CA CYS A 33 -1.80 -3.88 18.32
C CYS A 33 -0.30 -4.14 18.36
N LEU A 34 0.21 -4.84 17.38
CA LEU A 34 1.64 -4.95 17.14
C LEU A 34 1.98 -4.28 15.82
N ASP A 35 3.03 -3.49 15.81
CA ASP A 35 3.46 -2.68 14.65
C ASP A 35 4.16 -3.52 13.58
N THR A 36 3.59 -4.64 13.22
CA THR A 36 4.11 -5.48 12.15
C THR A 36 3.11 -5.58 11.02
N CYS A 37 3.61 -5.71 9.80
CA CYS A 37 2.76 -5.71 8.60
C CYS A 37 1.73 -6.83 8.58
N ASP A 38 1.96 -7.92 9.26
CA ASP A 38 1.12 -9.11 9.27
C ASP A 38 0.15 -9.17 10.47
N ARG A 39 0.00 -8.08 11.19
CA ARG A 39 -0.88 -8.02 12.36
C ARG A 39 -2.19 -7.31 12.03
N GLY A 40 -3.18 -7.50 12.88
CA GLY A 40 -4.49 -6.87 12.73
C GLY A 40 -4.42 -5.34 12.74
N PHE A 41 -5.50 -4.70 12.33
CA PHE A 41 -5.55 -3.24 12.23
C PHE A 41 -5.43 -2.56 13.59
N LEU A 42 -4.65 -1.48 13.62
CA LEU A 42 -4.45 -0.65 14.80
C LEU A 42 -5.58 0.38 14.93
N GLY A 43 -5.88 0.75 16.17
CA GLY A 43 -6.75 1.88 16.46
C GLY A 43 -8.21 1.74 16.03
N CYS A 44 -8.65 0.55 15.67
CA CYS A 44 -10.00 0.31 15.19
C CYS A 44 -11.09 0.65 16.20
N GLY A 45 -10.77 0.65 17.48
CA GLY A 45 -11.74 0.96 18.53
C GLY A 45 -11.95 2.43 18.82
N THR A 46 -11.13 3.30 18.24
CA THR A 46 -11.13 4.74 18.57
C THR A 46 -11.71 5.62 17.48
N SER A 47 -11.86 5.11 16.27
CA SER A 47 -12.40 5.86 15.13
C SER A 47 -13.80 5.36 14.78
N THR A 48 -14.70 6.29 14.49
CA THR A 48 -16.05 5.95 14.00
C THR A 48 -16.04 5.40 12.58
N LEU A 49 -14.95 5.63 11.83
CA LEU A 49 -14.83 5.16 10.46
C LEU A 49 -14.24 3.76 10.33
N GLY A 50 -13.53 3.29 11.36
CA GLY A 50 -12.80 2.04 11.26
C GLY A 50 -11.59 2.12 10.35
N CYS A 51 -10.91 1.00 10.17
CA CYS A 51 -9.75 0.89 9.29
C CYS A 51 -10.04 -0.12 8.19
N ASN A 52 -9.78 0.23 6.95
CA ASN A 52 -9.94 -0.68 5.82
C ASN A 52 -8.68 -0.81 4.96
N THR A 53 -7.63 -0.12 5.32
CA THR A 53 -6.43 -0.05 4.51
C THR A 53 -5.19 -0.04 5.40
N ARG A 54 -4.21 -0.86 5.03
CA ARG A 54 -2.84 -0.77 5.53
C ARG A 54 -1.98 -0.21 4.42
N PRO A 55 -1.72 1.10 4.42
CA PRO A 55 -0.90 1.70 3.38
C PRO A 55 0.52 1.16 3.44
N ILE A 56 1.12 0.97 2.29
CA ILE A 56 2.48 0.42 2.18
C ILE A 56 3.35 1.29 1.29
N MET A 57 4.64 1.16 1.50
CA MET A 57 5.67 1.69 0.61
C MET A 57 6.53 0.54 0.14
N LEU A 58 6.97 0.61 -1.11
CA LEU A 58 7.77 -0.43 -1.75
C LEU A 58 9.14 0.14 -2.13
N TYR A 59 10.18 -0.64 -1.90
CA TYR A 59 11.54 -0.28 -2.29
C TYR A 59 12.06 -1.35 -3.22
N THR A 60 12.50 -0.93 -4.39
CA THR A 60 13.06 -1.86 -5.38
C THR A 60 14.55 -2.03 -5.18
N CYS A 61 15.08 -3.16 -5.67
CA CYS A 61 16.49 -3.48 -5.52
C CYS A 61 17.42 -2.48 -6.24
N CYS A 62 16.90 -1.76 -7.22
CA CYS A 62 17.64 -0.78 -8.00
C CYS A 62 17.30 0.68 -7.70
N GLY A 63 16.54 0.90 -6.63
CA GLY A 63 16.01 2.23 -6.30
C GLY A 63 16.90 3.10 -5.42
N ASN A 64 18.09 2.67 -5.07
CA ASN A 64 19.06 3.42 -4.23
C ASN A 64 18.47 3.91 -2.90
N GLY A 65 17.59 3.10 -2.28
CA GLY A 65 16.97 3.44 -1.01
C GLY A 65 15.81 4.42 -1.10
N THR A 66 15.42 4.84 -2.31
CA THR A 66 14.24 5.67 -2.49
C THR A 66 12.99 4.80 -2.69
N PRO A 67 11.84 5.20 -2.13
CA PRO A 67 10.62 4.42 -2.34
C PRO A 67 10.16 4.51 -3.80
N TRP A 68 9.55 3.44 -4.26
CA TRP A 68 8.92 3.38 -5.57
C TRP A 68 7.78 4.40 -5.63
N SER A 69 7.69 5.13 -6.72
CA SER A 69 6.67 6.17 -6.92
C SER A 69 5.91 5.93 -8.21
N MET A 70 4.61 6.22 -8.16
CA MET A 70 3.74 6.11 -9.33
C MET A 70 2.83 7.35 -9.43
N PRO A 71 2.44 7.73 -10.65
CA PRO A 71 1.51 8.85 -10.82
C PRO A 71 0.16 8.60 -10.13
N THR A 72 -0.42 9.66 -9.61
CA THR A 72 -1.73 9.60 -8.96
C THR A 72 -2.89 9.58 -9.96
N THR A 73 -2.62 9.87 -11.22
CA THR A 73 -3.62 9.81 -12.27
C THR A 73 -3.31 8.69 -13.25
N LYS A 74 -4.35 8.09 -13.76
CA LYS A 74 -4.29 6.96 -14.68
C LYS A 74 -3.64 7.32 -16.03
N THR A 75 -3.71 8.57 -16.43
CA THR A 75 -3.24 9.04 -17.73
C THR A 75 -1.79 9.51 -17.75
N ASP A 76 -1.22 9.83 -16.61
CA ASP A 76 0.18 10.21 -16.52
C ASP A 76 1.07 8.97 -16.59
N GLU A 77 2.19 9.06 -17.30
CA GLU A 77 3.03 7.91 -17.59
C GLU A 77 4.25 7.82 -16.68
N ALA A 78 4.85 8.95 -16.33
CA ALA A 78 6.09 8.95 -15.57
C ALA A 78 6.17 10.08 -14.57
N CYS A 79 6.75 9.77 -13.41
CA CYS A 79 6.95 10.74 -12.33
C CYS A 79 8.02 11.78 -12.66
N SER A 80 8.86 11.51 -13.65
CA SER A 80 9.88 12.46 -14.10
C SER A 80 9.34 13.58 -14.97
N GLU A 81 8.10 13.47 -15.44
CA GLU A 81 7.49 14.50 -16.28
C GLU A 81 7.05 15.71 -15.46
N VAL A 82 7.19 16.88 -16.07
CA VAL A 82 6.79 18.14 -15.43
C VAL A 82 5.27 18.19 -15.24
N GLY A 83 4.83 18.58 -14.04
CA GLY A 83 3.41 18.72 -13.73
C GLY A 83 2.72 17.43 -13.31
N VAL A 84 3.44 16.31 -13.25
CA VAL A 84 2.88 15.04 -12.80
C VAL A 84 2.98 14.94 -11.28
N THR A 85 1.84 14.68 -10.65
CA THR A 85 1.78 14.41 -9.21
C THR A 85 1.95 12.92 -8.98
N CYS A 86 2.87 12.55 -8.12
CA CYS A 86 3.16 11.15 -7.80
C CYS A 86 3.00 10.86 -6.32
N SER A 87 2.77 9.61 -6.02
CA SER A 87 2.71 9.09 -4.67
C SER A 87 3.61 7.87 -4.53
N ASN A 88 4.12 7.67 -3.34
CA ASN A 88 4.85 6.47 -2.96
C ASN A 88 4.09 5.64 -1.92
N VAL A 89 2.82 5.89 -1.75
CA VAL A 89 1.94 5.17 -0.81
C VAL A 89 0.90 4.40 -1.61
N PHE A 90 0.76 3.12 -1.32
CA PHE A 90 -0.07 2.21 -2.10
C PHE A 90 -0.95 1.35 -1.20
N ARG A 91 -2.02 0.85 -1.79
CA ARG A 91 -2.89 -0.16 -1.20
C ARG A 91 -2.83 -1.42 -2.07
N VAL A 92 -2.54 -2.57 -1.46
CA VAL A 92 -2.59 -3.83 -2.22
C VAL A 92 -4.04 -4.19 -2.52
N GLU A 93 -4.32 -4.49 -3.78
CA GLU A 93 -5.67 -4.87 -4.22
C GLU A 93 -5.75 -6.35 -4.58
N LYS A 94 -4.70 -6.89 -5.16
CA LYS A 94 -4.71 -8.27 -5.63
C LYS A 94 -3.29 -8.85 -5.62
N ILE A 95 -3.18 -10.11 -5.28
CA ILE A 95 -1.93 -10.86 -5.35
C ILE A 95 -2.17 -12.13 -6.13
N ASP A 96 -1.28 -12.41 -7.07
CA ASP A 96 -1.31 -13.62 -7.88
C ASP A 96 0.13 -14.12 -8.04
N GLY A 97 0.50 -15.11 -7.21
CA GLY A 97 1.87 -15.60 -7.17
C GLY A 97 2.86 -14.53 -6.82
N CYS A 98 3.78 -14.23 -7.72
CA CYS A 98 4.79 -13.19 -7.56
C CYS A 98 4.39 -11.85 -8.20
N CYS A 99 3.15 -11.72 -8.63
CA CYS A 99 2.62 -10.46 -9.18
C CYS A 99 1.59 -9.88 -8.22
N ALA A 100 1.68 -8.60 -7.95
CA ALA A 100 0.71 -7.91 -7.12
C ALA A 100 0.23 -6.64 -7.81
N THR A 101 -1.05 -6.36 -7.67
CA THR A 101 -1.67 -5.14 -8.17
C THR A 101 -1.93 -4.21 -7.00
N PHE A 102 -1.51 -2.97 -7.17
CA PHE A 102 -1.62 -1.92 -6.17
C PHE A 102 -2.44 -0.76 -6.69
N ARG A 103 -3.17 -0.15 -5.79
CA ARG A 103 -3.82 1.14 -6.02
C ARG A 103 -2.92 2.23 -5.46
N VAL A 104 -2.73 3.29 -6.21
CA VAL A 104 -2.00 4.47 -5.76
C VAL A 104 -2.91 5.28 -4.85
N LEU A 105 -2.40 5.64 -3.68
CA LEU A 105 -3.10 6.51 -2.73
C LEU A 105 -2.50 7.90 -2.79
N ALA A 106 -3.35 8.91 -2.92
CA ALA A 106 -2.93 10.30 -2.91
C ALA A 106 -3.12 10.92 -1.52
N ASP A 107 -2.38 11.99 -1.24
CA ASP A 107 -2.60 12.75 -0.02
C ASP A 107 -3.99 13.39 -0.03
N ASN A 108 -4.67 13.34 1.10
CA ASN A 108 -5.96 13.98 1.24
C ASN A 108 -5.76 15.51 1.36
N PRO A 109 -6.27 16.30 0.41
CA PRO A 109 -6.09 17.74 0.43
C PRO A 109 -7.03 18.48 1.39
N ASP A 110 -8.02 17.80 1.95
CA ASP A 110 -9.01 18.41 2.82
C ASP A 110 -8.46 18.54 4.24
N PRO A 111 -8.20 19.76 4.74
CA PRO A 111 -7.66 19.94 6.09
C PRO A 111 -8.64 19.51 7.20
N ALA A 112 -9.94 19.42 6.89
CA ALA A 112 -10.94 19.01 7.87
C ALA A 112 -10.92 17.50 8.15
N THR A 113 -10.53 16.68 7.17
CA THR A 113 -10.57 15.23 7.26
C THR A 113 -9.20 14.55 7.23
N VAL A 114 -8.13 15.28 6.88
CA VAL A 114 -6.79 14.69 6.73
C VAL A 114 -6.27 14.04 8.01
N GLY A 115 -6.70 14.49 9.18
CA GLY A 115 -6.29 13.93 10.46
C GLY A 115 -6.79 12.51 10.71
N THR A 116 -7.95 12.16 10.18
CA THR A 116 -8.56 10.83 10.30
C THR A 116 -8.47 10.03 9.01
N MET A 117 -8.36 10.70 7.89
CA MET A 117 -8.24 10.12 6.55
C MET A 117 -7.05 10.76 5.82
N PRO A 118 -5.81 10.35 6.11
CA PRO A 118 -4.64 11.01 5.54
C PRO A 118 -4.50 10.80 4.03
N TYR A 119 -5.15 9.79 3.49
CA TYR A 119 -5.06 9.44 2.06
C TYR A 119 -6.43 9.35 1.43
N ILE A 120 -6.47 9.62 0.14
CA ILE A 120 -7.66 9.39 -0.70
C ILE A 120 -7.33 8.34 -1.76
N SER A 121 -8.34 7.60 -2.18
CA SER A 121 -8.20 6.63 -3.26
C SER A 121 -8.06 7.35 -4.60
N THR A 122 -7.32 6.73 -5.51
CA THR A 122 -7.24 7.17 -6.89
C THR A 122 -7.68 6.05 -7.82
N ASN A 123 -7.84 6.39 -9.09
CA ASN A 123 -8.09 5.40 -10.13
C ASN A 123 -6.80 4.97 -10.85
N SER A 124 -5.67 5.16 -10.22
CA SER A 124 -4.36 4.77 -10.73
C SER A 124 -3.94 3.45 -10.09
N PHE A 125 -3.68 2.44 -10.90
CA PHE A 125 -3.26 1.12 -10.49
C PHE A 125 -1.99 0.72 -11.23
N PHE A 126 -1.23 -0.17 -10.63
CA PHE A 126 -0.10 -0.79 -11.32
C PHE A 126 0.09 -2.21 -10.82
N THR A 127 0.66 -3.05 -11.66
CA THR A 127 1.03 -4.42 -11.30
C THR A 127 2.55 -4.53 -11.29
N MET A 128 3.09 -5.12 -10.25
CA MET A 128 4.53 -5.22 -10.04
C MET A 128 4.94 -6.66 -9.83
N ASN A 129 6.09 -7.01 -10.41
CA ASN A 129 6.77 -8.25 -10.12
C ASN A 129 7.45 -8.14 -8.75
N LEU A 130 6.99 -8.94 -7.79
CA LEU A 130 7.49 -8.88 -6.42
C LEU A 130 8.94 -9.32 -6.27
N ASN A 131 9.51 -9.98 -7.27
CA ASN A 131 10.94 -10.28 -7.29
C ASN A 131 11.81 -9.02 -7.33
N CYS A 132 11.24 -7.91 -7.78
CA CYS A 132 11.94 -6.63 -7.84
C CYS A 132 11.82 -5.81 -6.55
N VAL A 133 11.02 -6.27 -5.60
CA VAL A 133 10.82 -5.59 -4.31
C VAL A 133 11.77 -6.20 -3.29
N CYS A 134 12.67 -5.39 -2.77
CA CYS A 134 13.61 -5.84 -1.74
C CYS A 134 13.20 -5.40 -0.34
N CYS A 135 12.31 -4.40 -0.21
CA CYS A 135 11.84 -3.91 1.07
C CYS A 135 10.38 -3.48 0.96
N LEU A 136 9.60 -3.89 1.95
CA LEU A 136 8.22 -3.48 2.13
C LEU A 136 8.10 -2.79 3.48
N ARG A 137 7.51 -1.61 3.48
CA ARG A 137 7.27 -0.86 4.71
C ARG A 137 5.78 -0.59 4.86
N CYS A 138 5.24 -0.86 6.04
CA CYS A 138 3.85 -0.59 6.37
C CYS A 138 3.72 0.73 7.12
N LEU A 139 2.72 1.50 6.74
CA LEU A 139 2.33 2.73 7.42
C LEU A 139 1.16 2.45 8.36
N ASN A 140 0.73 3.46 9.10
CA ASN A 140 -0.38 3.32 10.05
C ASN A 140 -1.68 2.95 9.33
N ASP A 141 -2.40 2.00 9.89
CA ASP A 141 -3.71 1.61 9.39
C ASP A 141 -4.65 2.81 9.38
N THR A 142 -5.48 2.90 8.35
CA THR A 142 -6.35 4.04 8.16
C THR A 142 -7.61 3.64 7.41
N PHE A 143 -8.55 4.55 7.35
CA PHE A 143 -9.70 4.46 6.48
C PHE A 143 -9.43 5.21 5.18
N VAL A 144 -9.75 4.58 4.06
CA VAL A 144 -9.72 5.19 2.72
C VAL A 144 -11.11 5.03 2.13
N ASP A 145 -11.70 6.15 1.73
CA ASP A 145 -13.06 6.18 1.17
C ASP A 145 -13.07 5.71 -0.28
N SER A 146 -14.18 5.17 -0.72
CA SER A 146 -14.44 4.82 -2.13
C SER A 146 -13.49 3.77 -2.72
N ILE A 147 -13.16 2.76 -1.94
CA ILE A 147 -12.38 1.62 -2.43
C ILE A 147 -13.21 0.35 -2.58
#